data_37727b553748e5536e0d8123bf9edc13
#
_entry.id   37727b553748e5536e0d8123bf9edc13
#
_cell.length_a   1.000
_cell.length_b   1.000
_cell.length_c   1.000
_cell.angle_alpha   90.00
_cell.angle_beta   90.00
_cell.angle_gamma   90.00
#
_symmetry.space_group_name_H-M   'P 1'
#
loop_
_entity.id
_entity.type
_entity.pdbx_description
1 polymer ?
#
loop_
_entity_poly.entity_id
_entity_poly.type
_entity_poly.pdbx_seq_one_letter_code
_entity_poly.pdbx_strand_id
1 'polypeptide(L)'
;MSFIMRAPLVAFALLVSCLPVIGVANPVSDLPVGPVYLWPEKPLVSPDREHVKDQRVYAVDNPTMTPYWPRAEKANGAAVVVFPGGGYVRLAINHEGHDIAKWFAARGVAAFVVKYRMQEHGFPAPLLDGLRAVRLVRKNAADWGIDPAKVGVIGFSAGGHLAASVSTRSDFELGVPDDLVAISARPDFAILGYPVITLEGTDAHAGSRKALLGENPDSRLVHENSLQYQVTGQIPPVFMLHGVGDQAVPVGNSLVFFSEVQKYNKQSELHIYQTGIHGVGMIQGQGSVSNWPLALEAWLKGLQIIK
;
A
#
# COMPACT_ATOMS: atom_id res chain seq x y z
N MET A 1 32.03 -55.62 66.01
CA MET A 1 32.70 -54.94 64.87
C MET A 1 31.63 -54.36 63.97
N SER A 2 31.30 -53.11 64.18
CA SER A 2 30.28 -52.37 63.32
C SER A 2 31.01 -51.44 62.42
N PHE A 3 30.88 -51.67 61.12
CA PHE A 3 31.36 -50.75 60.06
C PHE A 3 30.28 -49.69 59.72
N ILE A 4 30.58 -48.44 60.02
CA ILE A 4 29.75 -47.28 59.61
C ILE A 4 30.26 -46.80 58.25
N MET A 5 29.47 -47.00 57.21
CA MET A 5 29.72 -46.37 55.88
C MET A 5 29.21 -44.94 55.90
N ARG A 6 30.13 -44.02 55.69
CA ARG A 6 29.79 -42.57 55.39
C ARG A 6 29.55 -42.39 53.89
N ALA A 7 28.39 -41.93 53.54
CA ALA A 7 28.09 -41.50 52.18
C ALA A 7 28.61 -40.05 51.91
N PRO A 8 29.11 -39.71 50.71
CA PRO A 8 29.58 -38.40 50.42
C PRO A 8 28.37 -37.45 50.05
N LEU A 9 28.39 -36.27 50.64
CA LEU A 9 27.50 -35.20 50.29
C LEU A 9 27.91 -34.63 48.88
N VAL A 10 27.04 -34.75 47.90
CA VAL A 10 27.18 -34.07 46.60
C VAL A 10 26.49 -32.72 46.70
N ALA A 11 27.27 -31.64 46.70
CA ALA A 11 26.75 -30.28 46.63
C ALA A 11 26.35 -29.96 45.20
N PHE A 12 25.05 -29.75 44.97
CA PHE A 12 24.53 -29.21 43.71
C PHE A 12 24.69 -27.69 43.73
N ALA A 13 25.62 -27.17 42.91
CA ALA A 13 25.73 -25.74 42.65
C ALA A 13 24.65 -25.33 41.60
N LEU A 14 23.65 -24.57 42.01
CA LEU A 14 22.72 -23.93 41.09
C LEU A 14 23.47 -22.80 40.36
N LEU A 15 23.78 -23.00 39.09
CA LEU A 15 24.18 -21.94 38.17
C LEU A 15 22.93 -21.16 37.77
N VAL A 16 22.73 -20.01 38.40
CA VAL A 16 21.74 -19.01 37.91
C VAL A 16 22.36 -18.32 36.71
N SER A 17 21.95 -18.73 35.50
CA SER A 17 22.28 -18.02 34.26
C SER A 17 21.46 -16.74 34.21
N CYS A 18 22.07 -15.59 34.47
CA CYS A 18 21.52 -14.28 34.11
C CYS A 18 21.52 -14.17 32.58
N LEU A 19 20.37 -14.40 31.95
CA LEU A 19 20.13 -13.98 30.57
C LEU A 19 20.10 -12.43 30.54
N PRO A 20 20.79 -11.78 29.61
CA PRO A 20 20.66 -10.33 29.47
C PRO A 20 19.21 -10.02 29.10
N VAL A 21 18.55 -9.19 29.89
CA VAL A 21 17.30 -8.53 29.50
C VAL A 21 17.67 -7.63 28.31
N ILE A 22 17.35 -8.07 27.10
CA ILE A 22 17.40 -7.21 25.93
C ILE A 22 16.32 -6.16 26.18
N GLY A 23 16.77 -4.97 26.60
CA GLY A 23 15.88 -3.81 26.72
C GLY A 23 15.22 -3.56 25.38
N VAL A 24 13.92 -3.74 25.32
CA VAL A 24 13.12 -3.27 24.19
C VAL A 24 13.29 -1.74 24.18
N ALA A 25 14.11 -1.24 23.28
CA ALA A 25 14.19 0.18 23.03
C ALA A 25 12.76 0.67 22.72
N ASN A 26 12.32 1.71 23.43
CA ASN A 26 11.06 2.38 23.15
C ASN A 26 11.23 3.17 21.83
N PRO A 27 10.75 2.74 20.68
CA PRO A 27 11.02 3.40 19.40
C PRO A 27 10.20 4.68 19.18
N VAL A 28 9.46 5.16 20.17
CA VAL A 28 8.39 6.18 20.00
C VAL A 28 8.92 7.62 19.93
N SER A 29 10.22 7.89 20.19
CA SER A 29 10.74 9.27 20.21
C SER A 29 11.12 9.86 18.85
N ASP A 30 11.35 9.04 17.82
CA ASP A 30 11.96 9.47 16.55
C ASP A 30 11.10 9.20 15.31
N LEU A 31 9.77 8.98 15.48
CA LEU A 31 8.87 8.81 14.36
C LEU A 31 8.75 10.10 13.52
N PRO A 32 8.85 10.03 12.19
CA PRO A 32 8.70 11.21 11.36
C PRO A 32 7.30 11.84 11.51
N VAL A 33 7.27 13.15 11.80
CA VAL A 33 6.02 13.92 11.99
C VAL A 33 5.57 14.57 10.69
N GLY A 34 6.50 14.74 9.72
CA GLY A 34 6.27 15.38 8.43
C GLY A 34 6.47 14.45 7.25
N PRO A 35 6.31 14.97 6.02
CA PRO A 35 6.52 14.20 4.81
C PRO A 35 7.95 13.66 4.71
N VAL A 36 8.05 12.37 4.35
CA VAL A 36 9.31 11.68 4.05
C VAL A 36 9.47 11.65 2.54
N TYR A 37 10.60 12.10 2.02
CA TYR A 37 10.90 12.00 0.60
C TYR A 37 11.16 10.56 0.19
N LEU A 38 10.67 10.17 -0.98
CA LEU A 38 10.89 8.82 -1.49
C LEU A 38 12.31 8.61 -2.01
N TRP A 39 12.92 9.64 -2.59
CA TRP A 39 14.25 9.56 -3.17
C TRP A 39 15.26 10.36 -2.33
N PRO A 40 16.53 9.89 -2.21
CA PRO A 40 17.50 10.51 -1.33
C PRO A 40 17.95 11.90 -1.79
N GLU A 41 18.05 12.10 -3.09
CA GLU A 41 18.42 13.38 -3.69
C GLU A 41 17.24 14.33 -3.67
N LYS A 42 17.44 15.54 -3.13
CA LYS A 42 16.38 16.52 -2.91
C LYS A 42 16.84 17.93 -3.24
N PRO A 43 15.96 18.66 -3.90
CA PRO A 43 14.80 18.22 -4.69
C PRO A 43 15.24 17.50 -5.96
N LEU A 44 14.44 16.55 -6.46
CA LEU A 44 14.68 15.91 -7.76
C LEU A 44 14.59 16.94 -8.90
N VAL A 45 13.67 17.89 -8.75
CA VAL A 45 13.42 19.01 -9.67
C VAL A 45 13.32 20.31 -8.89
N SER A 46 13.98 21.37 -9.39
CA SER A 46 13.93 22.73 -8.83
C SER A 46 13.89 23.75 -9.98
N PRO A 47 12.92 24.71 -10.02
CA PRO A 47 11.84 24.86 -9.03
C PRO A 47 10.81 23.72 -9.08
N ASP A 48 10.20 23.44 -7.92
CA ASP A 48 9.12 22.47 -7.83
C ASP A 48 7.84 23.03 -8.47
N ARG A 49 7.21 22.25 -9.35
CA ARG A 49 5.96 22.62 -10.02
C ARG A 49 4.72 22.23 -9.22
N GLU A 50 4.90 21.50 -8.10
CA GLU A 50 3.79 21.07 -7.27
C GLU A 50 2.93 22.24 -6.80
N HIS A 51 1.62 22.11 -6.96
CA HIS A 51 0.65 23.09 -6.48
C HIS A 51 -0.64 22.41 -6.05
N VAL A 52 -1.39 23.10 -5.18
CA VAL A 52 -2.69 22.63 -4.69
C VAL A 52 -3.78 23.51 -5.31
N LYS A 53 -4.77 22.87 -5.91
CA LYS A 53 -5.99 23.51 -6.43
C LYS A 53 -7.19 22.64 -6.10
N ASP A 54 -8.28 23.25 -5.61
CA ASP A 54 -9.54 22.56 -5.26
C ASP A 54 -9.31 21.29 -4.39
N GLN A 55 -8.44 21.42 -3.39
CA GLN A 55 -8.03 20.34 -2.47
C GLN A 55 -7.39 19.12 -3.17
N ARG A 56 -6.81 19.32 -4.33
CA ARG A 56 -6.07 18.31 -5.10
C ARG A 56 -4.65 18.78 -5.35
N VAL A 57 -3.72 17.83 -5.38
CA VAL A 57 -2.30 18.09 -5.66
C VAL A 57 -2.03 17.82 -7.14
N TYR A 58 -1.27 18.67 -7.77
CA TYR A 58 -0.88 18.60 -9.18
C TYR A 58 0.63 18.71 -9.32
N ALA A 59 1.16 18.18 -10.43
CA ALA A 59 2.54 18.34 -10.90
C ALA A 59 3.59 17.98 -9.81
N VAL A 60 3.44 16.82 -9.21
CA VAL A 60 4.40 16.31 -8.21
C VAL A 60 5.72 16.01 -8.91
N ASP A 61 6.75 16.79 -8.61
CA ASP A 61 8.13 16.57 -9.08
C ASP A 61 8.98 15.86 -8.02
N ASN A 62 8.72 16.15 -6.75
CA ASN A 62 9.45 15.60 -5.61
C ASN A 62 8.56 14.69 -4.77
N PRO A 63 8.47 13.39 -5.11
CA PRO A 63 7.53 12.49 -4.46
C PRO A 63 7.85 12.28 -2.99
N THR A 64 6.80 12.30 -2.17
CA THR A 64 6.87 12.14 -0.72
C THR A 64 5.82 11.20 -0.20
N MET A 65 5.98 10.70 1.01
CA MET A 65 4.91 10.05 1.77
C MET A 65 4.70 10.74 3.12
N THR A 66 3.43 11.00 3.48
CA THR A 66 3.05 11.60 4.76
C THR A 66 2.59 10.51 5.72
N PRO A 67 3.26 10.32 6.86
CA PRO A 67 2.90 9.31 7.84
C PRO A 67 1.67 9.70 8.68
N TYR A 68 0.88 8.69 9.03
CA TYR A 68 -0.23 8.73 9.98
C TYR A 68 -0.03 7.60 10.98
N TRP A 69 0.40 7.96 12.17
CA TRP A 69 0.71 6.98 13.21
C TRP A 69 -0.53 6.64 14.03
N PRO A 70 -0.75 5.37 14.36
CA PRO A 70 -1.74 5.00 15.36
C PRO A 70 -1.31 5.48 16.75
N ARG A 71 -2.26 5.60 17.67
CA ARG A 71 -1.91 5.78 19.09
C ARG A 71 -1.07 4.60 19.55
N ALA A 72 -0.05 4.84 20.37
CA ALA A 72 0.93 3.83 20.78
C ALA A 72 0.26 2.58 21.38
N GLU A 73 -0.77 2.78 22.23
CA GLU A 73 -1.52 1.69 22.88
C GLU A 73 -2.39 0.86 21.92
N LYS A 74 -2.60 1.34 20.69
CA LYS A 74 -3.38 0.65 19.66
C LYS A 74 -2.51 0.06 18.55
N ALA A 75 -1.26 0.50 18.45
CA ALA A 75 -0.36 0.06 17.38
C ALA A 75 -0.26 -1.48 17.34
N ASN A 76 -0.47 -2.06 16.17
CA ASN A 76 -0.51 -3.51 15.97
C ASN A 76 0.62 -4.04 15.07
N GLY A 77 1.55 -3.15 14.69
CA GLY A 77 2.68 -3.46 13.83
C GLY A 77 2.35 -3.49 12.33
N ALA A 78 1.09 -3.40 11.93
CA ALA A 78 0.77 -3.34 10.50
C ALA A 78 0.95 -1.93 9.92
N ALA A 79 1.23 -1.87 8.61
CA ALA A 79 1.34 -0.63 7.86
C ALA A 79 0.62 -0.71 6.51
N VAL A 80 0.18 0.43 5.99
CA VAL A 80 -0.41 0.55 4.67
C VAL A 80 0.12 1.77 3.92
N VAL A 81 0.51 1.58 2.66
CA VAL A 81 0.89 2.67 1.74
C VAL A 81 -0.34 3.04 0.92
N VAL A 82 -0.71 4.32 0.93
CA VAL A 82 -1.96 4.84 0.36
C VAL A 82 -1.67 5.61 -0.92
N PHE A 83 -2.27 5.19 -2.03
CA PHE A 83 -2.16 5.83 -3.35
C PHE A 83 -3.49 6.49 -3.73
N PRO A 84 -3.65 7.81 -3.56
CA PRO A 84 -4.85 8.53 -3.97
C PRO A 84 -5.07 8.46 -5.48
N GLY A 85 -6.34 8.47 -5.93
CA GLY A 85 -6.68 8.55 -7.35
C GLY A 85 -6.56 9.96 -7.92
N GLY A 86 -7.00 10.10 -9.16
CA GLY A 86 -7.02 11.38 -9.88
C GLY A 86 -6.54 11.30 -11.32
N GLY A 87 -6.63 10.12 -11.95
CA GLY A 87 -6.40 9.92 -13.39
C GLY A 87 -4.94 10.04 -13.82
N TYR A 88 -3.98 9.98 -12.92
CA TYR A 88 -2.57 10.35 -13.14
C TYR A 88 -2.34 11.81 -13.55
N VAL A 89 -3.35 12.66 -13.40
CA VAL A 89 -3.28 14.10 -13.67
C VAL A 89 -3.17 14.93 -12.40
N ARG A 90 -3.73 14.40 -11.31
CA ARG A 90 -3.77 15.01 -9.98
C ARG A 90 -3.93 13.96 -8.91
N LEU A 91 -3.83 14.34 -7.64
CA LEU A 91 -4.10 13.46 -6.51
C LEU A 91 -5.34 13.96 -5.74
N ALA A 92 -6.32 13.08 -5.56
CA ALA A 92 -7.49 13.29 -4.70
C ALA A 92 -7.09 13.11 -3.22
N ILE A 93 -6.11 13.92 -2.78
CA ILE A 93 -5.28 13.69 -1.59
C ILE A 93 -6.09 13.63 -0.29
N ASN A 94 -7.25 14.29 -0.21
CA ASN A 94 -8.04 14.33 1.02
C ASN A 94 -8.86 13.05 1.20
N HIS A 95 -9.92 12.84 0.42
CA HIS A 95 -10.89 11.76 0.63
C HIS A 95 -10.39 10.35 0.22
N GLU A 96 -9.38 10.27 -0.67
CA GLU A 96 -8.73 9.01 -1.07
C GLU A 96 -7.31 8.86 -0.48
N GLY A 97 -6.84 9.83 0.31
CA GLY A 97 -5.54 9.84 0.97
C GLY A 97 -5.66 10.01 2.46
N HIS A 98 -5.74 11.28 2.91
CA HIS A 98 -5.69 11.63 4.32
C HIS A 98 -6.81 11.00 5.16
N ASP A 99 -8.04 10.92 4.65
CA ASP A 99 -9.16 10.34 5.40
C ASP A 99 -9.04 8.82 5.48
N ILE A 100 -8.51 8.17 4.45
CA ILE A 100 -8.15 6.75 4.45
C ILE A 100 -7.08 6.48 5.51
N ALA A 101 -6.01 7.28 5.52
CA ALA A 101 -4.91 7.12 6.48
C ALA A 101 -5.38 7.28 7.93
N LYS A 102 -6.24 8.26 8.20
CA LYS A 102 -6.87 8.43 9.52
C LYS A 102 -7.71 7.22 9.94
N TRP A 103 -8.44 6.62 8.99
CA TRP A 103 -9.24 5.43 9.25
C TRP A 103 -8.38 4.25 9.69
N PHE A 104 -7.24 4.02 9.02
CA PHE A 104 -6.27 2.98 9.38
C PHE A 104 -5.58 3.26 10.71
N ALA A 105 -5.11 4.50 10.92
CA ALA A 105 -4.46 4.90 12.18
C ALA A 105 -5.37 4.71 13.40
N ALA A 106 -6.67 5.00 13.27
CA ALA A 106 -7.66 4.74 14.31
C ALA A 106 -7.80 3.25 14.68
N ARG A 107 -7.40 2.34 13.77
CA ARG A 107 -7.45 0.87 13.91
C ARG A 107 -6.09 0.24 14.23
N GLY A 108 -5.11 1.04 14.58
CA GLY A 108 -3.80 0.55 15.00
C GLY A 108 -2.81 0.28 13.87
N VAL A 109 -3.14 0.64 12.63
CA VAL A 109 -2.30 0.46 11.44
C VAL A 109 -1.63 1.78 11.09
N ALA A 110 -0.30 1.80 10.96
CA ALA A 110 0.41 2.96 10.43
C ALA A 110 0.05 3.16 8.94
N ALA A 111 -0.18 4.39 8.51
CA ALA A 111 -0.53 4.66 7.13
C ALA A 111 0.33 5.77 6.53
N PHE A 112 0.70 5.62 5.25
CA PHE A 112 1.61 6.51 4.55
C PHE A 112 0.95 7.00 3.26
N VAL A 113 0.51 8.25 3.22
CA VAL A 113 -0.13 8.85 2.03
C VAL A 113 0.94 9.33 1.07
N VAL A 114 0.97 8.73 -0.11
CA VAL A 114 1.98 9.02 -1.13
C VAL A 114 1.53 10.10 -2.09
N LYS A 115 2.35 11.14 -2.23
CA LYS A 115 2.34 12.03 -3.39
C LYS A 115 3.33 11.44 -4.41
N TYR A 116 2.81 10.75 -5.40
CA TYR A 116 3.62 10.12 -6.44
C TYR A 116 3.65 10.99 -7.70
N ARG A 117 4.70 10.85 -8.51
CA ARG A 117 4.82 11.54 -9.81
C ARG A 117 3.73 11.07 -10.76
N MET A 118 3.28 11.95 -11.63
CA MET A 118 2.12 11.71 -12.52
C MET A 118 2.47 11.95 -13.99
N GLN A 119 1.51 12.49 -14.77
CA GLN A 119 1.61 12.69 -16.23
C GLN A 119 2.84 13.49 -16.66
N GLU A 120 3.34 14.40 -15.82
CA GLU A 120 4.52 15.21 -16.12
C GLU A 120 5.78 14.37 -16.27
N HIS A 121 5.77 13.16 -15.71
CA HIS A 121 6.85 12.18 -15.75
C HIS A 121 6.47 10.90 -16.50
N GLY A 122 5.18 10.55 -16.55
CA GLY A 122 4.66 9.36 -17.22
C GLY A 122 5.20 8.05 -16.66
N PHE A 123 4.87 6.94 -17.34
CA PHE A 123 5.42 5.63 -17.02
C PHE A 123 6.93 5.60 -17.30
N PRO A 124 7.74 5.03 -16.39
CA PRO A 124 7.37 4.26 -15.20
C PRO A 124 7.45 5.03 -13.87
N ALA A 125 7.57 6.35 -13.88
CA ALA A 125 7.84 7.10 -12.66
C ALA A 125 6.84 6.85 -11.52
N PRO A 126 5.51 6.79 -11.74
CA PRO A 126 4.55 6.45 -10.68
C PRO A 126 4.82 5.06 -10.07
N LEU A 127 5.11 4.05 -10.90
CA LEU A 127 5.40 2.69 -10.42
C LEU A 127 6.66 2.66 -9.56
N LEU A 128 7.74 3.31 -10.00
CA LEU A 128 8.99 3.39 -9.24
C LEU A 128 8.77 4.06 -7.89
N ASP A 129 7.97 5.13 -7.83
CA ASP A 129 7.61 5.79 -6.57
C ASP A 129 6.80 4.86 -5.65
N GLY A 130 5.85 4.12 -6.20
CA GLY A 130 5.05 3.16 -5.45
C GLY A 130 5.88 2.02 -4.85
N LEU A 131 6.77 1.43 -5.65
CA LEU A 131 7.69 0.38 -5.21
C LEU A 131 8.62 0.88 -4.11
N ARG A 132 9.19 2.09 -4.32
CA ARG A 132 10.08 2.70 -3.35
C ARG A 132 9.39 3.06 -2.04
N ALA A 133 8.14 3.50 -2.08
CA ALA A 133 7.36 3.78 -0.86
C ALA A 133 7.22 2.52 0.01
N VAL A 134 6.90 1.37 -0.58
CA VAL A 134 6.84 0.08 0.14
C VAL A 134 8.21 -0.33 0.70
N ARG A 135 9.27 -0.20 -0.10
CA ARG A 135 10.65 -0.47 0.33
C ARG A 135 11.08 0.40 1.51
N LEU A 136 10.75 1.70 1.48
CA LEU A 136 11.06 2.63 2.57
C LEU A 136 10.35 2.28 3.88
N VAL A 137 9.08 1.91 3.83
CA VAL A 137 8.36 1.42 5.01
C VAL A 137 9.02 0.16 5.57
N ARG A 138 9.40 -0.79 4.72
CA ARG A 138 10.07 -2.03 5.13
C ARG A 138 11.49 -1.79 5.67
N LYS A 139 12.24 -0.88 5.05
CA LYS A 139 13.58 -0.49 5.53
C LYS A 139 13.55 0.02 6.96
N ASN A 140 12.57 0.85 7.26
CA ASN A 140 12.47 1.53 8.56
C ASN A 140 11.55 0.76 9.54
N ALA A 141 11.12 -0.45 9.22
CA ALA A 141 10.11 -1.18 9.97
C ALA A 141 10.47 -1.35 11.45
N ALA A 142 11.72 -1.71 11.76
CA ALA A 142 12.20 -1.88 13.12
C ALA A 142 12.13 -0.57 13.92
N ASP A 143 12.60 0.54 13.34
CA ASP A 143 12.63 1.85 13.99
C ASP A 143 11.21 2.43 14.15
N TRP A 144 10.29 2.07 13.27
CA TRP A 144 8.91 2.55 13.25
C TRP A 144 7.91 1.64 13.98
N GLY A 145 8.38 0.55 14.60
CA GLY A 145 7.53 -0.42 15.28
C GLY A 145 6.56 -1.14 14.34
N ILE A 146 6.98 -1.35 13.08
CA ILE A 146 6.23 -2.05 12.04
C ILE A 146 6.76 -3.47 11.87
N ASP A 147 5.88 -4.43 11.71
CA ASP A 147 6.21 -5.77 11.27
C ASP A 147 6.44 -5.77 9.74
N PRO A 148 7.65 -6.05 9.25
CA PRO A 148 7.95 -6.01 7.81
C PRO A 148 7.14 -7.04 6.99
N ALA A 149 6.49 -8.03 7.63
CA ALA A 149 5.58 -8.98 6.99
C ALA A 149 4.10 -8.53 7.00
N LYS A 150 3.80 -7.28 7.42
CA LYS A 150 2.46 -6.72 7.47
C LYS A 150 2.38 -5.34 6.81
N VAL A 151 3.02 -5.19 5.65
CA VAL A 151 3.03 -3.95 4.87
C VAL A 151 2.15 -4.11 3.64
N GLY A 152 0.98 -3.49 3.65
CA GLY A 152 0.05 -3.51 2.53
C GLY A 152 0.02 -2.24 1.71
N VAL A 153 -0.77 -2.27 0.64
CA VAL A 153 -1.06 -1.10 -0.20
C VAL A 153 -2.57 -0.89 -0.32
N ILE A 154 -2.99 0.36 -0.47
CA ILE A 154 -4.36 0.72 -0.85
C ILE A 154 -4.31 1.80 -1.91
N GLY A 155 -5.14 1.68 -2.94
CA GLY A 155 -5.25 2.70 -3.98
C GLY A 155 -6.64 2.79 -4.59
N PHE A 156 -6.96 3.97 -5.12
CA PHE A 156 -8.28 4.31 -5.64
C PHE A 156 -8.17 4.77 -7.09
N SER A 157 -9.10 4.34 -7.97
CA SER A 157 -9.12 4.81 -9.36
C SER A 157 -7.75 4.61 -10.06
N ALA A 158 -7.10 5.64 -10.55
CA ALA A 158 -5.73 5.59 -11.08
C ALA A 158 -4.70 5.20 -10.00
N GLY A 159 -4.90 5.60 -8.73
CA GLY A 159 -4.12 5.10 -7.59
C GLY A 159 -4.36 3.61 -7.33
N GLY A 160 -5.54 3.10 -7.66
CA GLY A 160 -5.85 1.66 -7.69
C GLY A 160 -5.05 0.92 -8.76
N HIS A 161 -4.86 1.54 -9.94
CA HIS A 161 -3.94 1.02 -10.95
C HIS A 161 -2.49 0.97 -10.43
N LEU A 162 -2.05 2.01 -9.73
CA LEU A 162 -0.72 2.02 -9.11
C LEU A 162 -0.57 0.94 -8.03
N ALA A 163 -1.56 0.79 -7.14
CA ALA A 163 -1.55 -0.26 -6.12
C ALA A 163 -1.54 -1.68 -6.73
N ALA A 164 -2.33 -1.90 -7.79
CA ALA A 164 -2.32 -3.14 -8.54
C ALA A 164 -0.98 -3.37 -9.27
N SER A 165 -0.38 -2.30 -9.85
CA SER A 165 0.95 -2.37 -10.48
C SER A 165 2.04 -2.78 -9.49
N VAL A 166 2.06 -2.18 -8.29
CA VAL A 166 2.98 -2.55 -7.20
C VAL A 166 2.77 -4.02 -6.78
N SER A 167 1.51 -4.47 -6.74
CA SER A 167 1.15 -5.83 -6.31
C SER A 167 1.49 -6.91 -7.33
N THR A 168 1.50 -6.57 -8.63
CA THR A 168 1.75 -7.53 -9.72
C THR A 168 3.16 -7.47 -10.27
N ARG A 169 3.88 -6.37 -10.03
CA ARG A 169 5.23 -6.09 -10.58
C ARG A 169 6.19 -5.59 -9.50
N SER A 170 6.17 -6.25 -8.34
CA SER A 170 6.98 -5.87 -7.18
C SER A 170 8.49 -5.98 -7.39
N ASP A 171 8.91 -6.74 -8.39
CA ASP A 171 10.29 -6.98 -8.83
C ASP A 171 10.67 -6.13 -10.07
N PHE A 172 9.81 -5.18 -10.47
CA PHE A 172 10.07 -4.34 -11.62
C PHE A 172 11.29 -3.44 -11.40
N GLU A 173 12.23 -3.52 -12.35
CA GLU A 173 13.46 -2.74 -12.37
C GLU A 173 13.69 -2.17 -13.78
N LEU A 174 14.13 -0.91 -13.87
CA LEU A 174 14.50 -0.27 -15.13
C LEU A 174 15.95 0.22 -15.14
N GLY A 175 16.82 -0.36 -14.31
CA GLY A 175 18.20 0.10 -14.22
C GLY A 175 18.34 1.52 -13.64
N VAL A 176 17.27 2.09 -13.07
CA VAL A 176 17.34 3.32 -12.28
C VAL A 176 17.99 2.96 -10.95
N PRO A 177 19.05 3.67 -10.54
CA PRO A 177 19.69 3.41 -9.25
C PRO A 177 18.66 3.54 -8.11
N ASP A 178 18.42 2.46 -7.39
CA ASP A 178 17.60 2.42 -6.16
C ASP A 178 18.41 1.68 -5.09
N ASP A 179 18.88 2.43 -4.10
CA ASP A 179 19.64 1.90 -2.97
C ASP A 179 18.84 0.93 -2.09
N LEU A 180 17.52 0.82 -2.33
CA LEU A 180 16.61 -0.09 -1.63
C LEU A 180 16.19 -1.30 -2.46
N VAL A 181 16.77 -1.53 -3.64
CA VAL A 181 16.34 -2.60 -4.56
C VAL A 181 16.39 -4.00 -3.93
N ALA A 182 17.31 -4.23 -3.01
CA ALA A 182 17.42 -5.49 -2.28
C ALA A 182 16.27 -5.74 -1.28
N ILE A 183 15.48 -4.70 -0.96
CA ILE A 183 14.33 -4.80 -0.06
C ILE A 183 13.09 -5.12 -0.91
N SER A 184 12.33 -6.14 -0.52
CA SER A 184 11.12 -6.51 -1.25
C SER A 184 10.11 -5.36 -1.29
N ALA A 185 9.63 -5.02 -2.49
CA ALA A 185 8.51 -4.11 -2.70
C ALA A 185 7.16 -4.84 -2.76
N ARG A 186 7.12 -6.17 -2.64
CA ARG A 186 5.88 -6.97 -2.69
C ARG A 186 5.02 -6.65 -1.46
N PRO A 187 3.80 -6.15 -1.62
CA PRO A 187 2.92 -5.93 -0.48
C PRO A 187 2.40 -7.26 0.08
N ASP A 188 2.07 -7.28 1.39
CA ASP A 188 1.55 -8.46 2.06
C ASP A 188 0.02 -8.57 1.93
N PHE A 189 -0.65 -7.46 1.60
CA PHE A 189 -2.06 -7.38 1.21
C PHE A 189 -2.29 -6.15 0.33
N ALA A 190 -3.34 -6.16 -0.50
CA ALA A 190 -3.69 -5.05 -1.37
C ALA A 190 -5.18 -4.71 -1.30
N ILE A 191 -5.51 -3.42 -1.37
CA ILE A 191 -6.90 -2.93 -1.35
C ILE A 191 -7.07 -2.00 -2.55
N LEU A 192 -8.06 -2.30 -3.40
CA LEU A 192 -8.27 -1.61 -4.67
C LEU A 192 -9.70 -1.05 -4.73
N GLY A 193 -9.83 0.26 -4.62
CA GLY A 193 -11.12 0.95 -4.74
C GLY A 193 -11.37 1.38 -6.19
N TYR A 194 -12.45 0.85 -6.81
CA TYR A 194 -12.85 1.17 -8.20
C TYR A 194 -11.64 1.40 -9.13
N PRO A 195 -10.70 0.44 -9.15
CA PRO A 195 -9.41 0.64 -9.78
C PRO A 195 -9.52 0.72 -11.30
N VAL A 196 -8.71 1.56 -11.92
CA VAL A 196 -8.31 1.36 -13.32
C VAL A 196 -7.45 0.11 -13.34
N ILE A 197 -7.69 -0.79 -14.27
CA ILE A 197 -6.94 -2.05 -14.44
C ILE A 197 -6.53 -2.22 -15.91
N THR A 198 -7.51 -2.24 -16.81
CA THR A 198 -7.22 -2.35 -18.23
C THR A 198 -7.02 -0.99 -18.85
N LEU A 199 -6.02 -0.87 -19.70
CA LEU A 199 -5.77 0.32 -20.53
C LEU A 199 -6.13 0.06 -21.99
N GLU A 200 -6.78 -1.06 -22.29
CA GLU A 200 -7.24 -1.45 -23.62
C GLU A 200 -8.73 -1.84 -23.63
N GLY A 201 -9.32 -1.87 -24.81
CA GLY A 201 -10.73 -2.23 -25.00
C GLY A 201 -11.72 -1.18 -24.51
N THR A 202 -12.97 -1.59 -24.35
CA THR A 202 -14.11 -0.72 -24.02
C THR A 202 -14.13 -0.26 -22.58
N ASP A 203 -13.53 -1.03 -21.68
CA ASP A 203 -13.47 -0.71 -20.25
C ASP A 203 -12.27 0.17 -19.88
N ALA A 204 -11.41 0.51 -20.86
CA ALA A 204 -10.24 1.33 -20.62
C ALA A 204 -10.61 2.76 -20.18
N HIS A 205 -10.01 3.23 -19.09
CA HIS A 205 -10.09 4.64 -18.73
C HIS A 205 -9.10 5.45 -19.58
N ALA A 206 -9.58 5.99 -20.72
CA ALA A 206 -8.74 6.67 -21.72
C ALA A 206 -7.90 7.82 -21.12
N GLY A 207 -8.45 8.57 -20.16
CA GLY A 207 -7.74 9.66 -19.48
C GLY A 207 -6.51 9.17 -18.72
N SER A 208 -6.61 8.09 -17.94
CA SER A 208 -5.48 7.50 -17.23
C SER A 208 -4.45 6.90 -18.19
N ARG A 209 -4.90 6.24 -19.27
CA ARG A 209 -3.99 5.72 -20.29
C ARG A 209 -3.15 6.84 -20.90
N LYS A 210 -3.81 7.92 -21.35
CA LYS A 210 -3.14 9.10 -21.93
C LYS A 210 -2.17 9.74 -20.94
N ALA A 211 -2.60 9.98 -19.71
CA ALA A 211 -1.78 10.62 -18.69
C ALA A 211 -0.56 9.77 -18.30
N LEU A 212 -0.70 8.45 -18.23
CA LEU A 212 0.38 7.54 -17.85
C LEU A 212 1.34 7.22 -19.00
N LEU A 213 0.78 6.97 -20.21
CA LEU A 213 1.54 6.41 -21.34
C LEU A 213 1.72 7.38 -22.52
N GLY A 214 1.12 8.59 -22.45
CA GLY A 214 1.17 9.56 -23.55
C GLY A 214 -0.03 9.44 -24.50
N GLU A 215 -0.04 10.31 -25.52
CA GLU A 215 -1.16 10.42 -26.48
C GLU A 215 -1.33 9.17 -27.35
N ASN A 216 -0.24 8.64 -27.88
CA ASN A 216 -0.22 7.53 -28.83
C ASN A 216 0.75 6.44 -28.33
N PRO A 217 0.42 5.75 -27.24
CA PRO A 217 1.30 4.74 -26.71
C PRO A 217 1.39 3.52 -27.62
N ASP A 218 2.53 2.90 -27.66
CA ASP A 218 2.73 1.60 -28.31
C ASP A 218 1.76 0.56 -27.71
N SER A 219 1.18 -0.30 -28.58
CA SER A 219 0.21 -1.31 -28.14
C SER A 219 0.78 -2.30 -27.14
N ARG A 220 2.06 -2.62 -27.25
CA ARG A 220 2.77 -3.49 -26.29
C ARG A 220 2.84 -2.80 -24.93
N LEU A 221 3.15 -1.50 -24.87
CA LEU A 221 3.17 -0.74 -23.60
C LEU A 221 1.78 -0.66 -22.97
N VAL A 222 0.73 -0.51 -23.77
CA VAL A 222 -0.66 -0.55 -23.31
C VAL A 222 -0.98 -1.91 -22.70
N HIS A 223 -0.62 -2.99 -23.40
CA HIS A 223 -0.84 -4.37 -22.93
C HIS A 223 -0.07 -4.67 -21.65
N GLU A 224 1.21 -4.31 -21.58
CA GLU A 224 2.05 -4.47 -20.40
C GLU A 224 1.53 -3.70 -19.18
N ASN A 225 0.80 -2.59 -19.39
CA ASN A 225 0.18 -1.80 -18.33
C ASN A 225 -1.32 -2.10 -18.13
N SER A 226 -1.85 -3.12 -18.81
CA SER A 226 -3.16 -3.71 -18.55
C SER A 226 -2.98 -4.86 -17.56
N LEU A 227 -3.28 -4.59 -16.28
CA LEU A 227 -2.74 -5.36 -15.14
C LEU A 227 -3.37 -6.74 -14.96
N GLN A 228 -4.51 -7.00 -15.58
CA GLN A 228 -5.09 -8.35 -15.63
C GLN A 228 -4.11 -9.38 -16.25
N TYR A 229 -3.20 -8.94 -17.11
CA TYR A 229 -2.18 -9.80 -17.73
C TYR A 229 -0.91 -9.95 -16.88
N GLN A 230 -0.79 -9.21 -15.80
CA GLN A 230 0.38 -9.22 -14.93
C GLN A 230 0.18 -10.05 -13.65
N VAL A 231 -1.00 -10.64 -13.45
CA VAL A 231 -1.30 -11.43 -12.26
C VAL A 231 -0.56 -12.76 -12.31
N THR A 232 0.20 -13.06 -11.28
CA THR A 232 0.97 -14.30 -11.10
C THR A 232 0.71 -14.91 -9.73
N GLY A 233 1.28 -16.07 -9.43
CA GLY A 233 1.22 -16.69 -8.10
C GLY A 233 1.84 -15.88 -6.97
N GLN A 234 2.50 -14.77 -7.27
CA GLN A 234 3.06 -13.84 -6.28
C GLN A 234 2.05 -12.78 -5.80
N ILE A 235 0.84 -12.74 -6.39
CA ILE A 235 -0.19 -11.78 -5.99
C ILE A 235 -0.56 -11.96 -4.52
N PRO A 236 -0.56 -10.87 -3.70
CA PRO A 236 -1.03 -10.96 -2.32
C PRO A 236 -2.54 -11.17 -2.25
N PRO A 237 -3.12 -11.41 -1.06
CA PRO A 237 -4.55 -11.25 -0.85
C PRO A 237 -5.03 -9.86 -1.29
N VAL A 238 -6.13 -9.79 -2.05
CA VAL A 238 -6.67 -8.55 -2.61
C VAL A 238 -8.11 -8.33 -2.16
N PHE A 239 -8.40 -7.18 -1.56
CA PHE A 239 -9.75 -6.69 -1.36
C PHE A 239 -10.10 -5.67 -2.43
N MET A 240 -11.25 -5.82 -3.08
CA MET A 240 -11.71 -4.90 -4.11
C MET A 240 -13.11 -4.38 -3.82
N LEU A 241 -13.37 -3.11 -4.16
CA LEU A 241 -14.72 -2.54 -4.15
C LEU A 241 -14.97 -1.75 -5.44
N HIS A 242 -16.21 -1.81 -5.96
CA HIS A 242 -16.62 -1.09 -7.17
C HIS A 242 -18.11 -0.78 -7.18
N GLY A 243 -18.50 0.31 -7.82
CA GLY A 243 -19.89 0.61 -8.14
C GLY A 243 -20.28 -0.03 -9.48
N VAL A 244 -21.39 -0.77 -9.54
CA VAL A 244 -21.83 -1.43 -10.78
C VAL A 244 -22.14 -0.44 -11.91
N GLY A 245 -22.58 0.79 -11.57
CA GLY A 245 -22.95 1.84 -12.52
C GLY A 245 -21.87 2.91 -12.73
N ASP A 246 -20.64 2.66 -12.29
CA ASP A 246 -19.53 3.62 -12.46
C ASP A 246 -19.26 3.89 -13.94
N GLN A 247 -19.47 5.15 -14.35
CA GLN A 247 -19.31 5.59 -15.75
C GLN A 247 -17.90 6.14 -16.04
N ALA A 248 -17.12 6.45 -15.02
CA ALA A 248 -15.76 6.92 -15.19
C ALA A 248 -14.79 5.77 -15.39
N VAL A 249 -14.87 4.76 -14.52
CA VAL A 249 -14.11 3.51 -14.61
C VAL A 249 -15.11 2.36 -14.58
N PRO A 250 -15.40 1.72 -15.72
CA PRO A 250 -16.36 0.62 -15.77
C PRO A 250 -16.00 -0.53 -14.84
N VAL A 251 -17.01 -1.12 -14.19
CA VAL A 251 -16.85 -2.24 -13.25
C VAL A 251 -16.11 -3.44 -13.84
N GLY A 252 -16.13 -3.58 -15.18
CA GLY A 252 -15.34 -4.58 -15.92
C GLY A 252 -13.87 -4.61 -15.54
N ASN A 253 -13.28 -3.45 -15.19
CA ASN A 253 -11.90 -3.39 -14.67
C ASN A 253 -11.71 -4.30 -13.44
N SER A 254 -12.59 -4.20 -12.45
CA SER A 254 -12.50 -5.05 -11.25
C SER A 254 -12.83 -6.51 -11.55
N LEU A 255 -13.80 -6.78 -12.42
CA LEU A 255 -14.20 -8.13 -12.77
C LEU A 255 -13.08 -8.91 -13.46
N VAL A 256 -12.42 -8.32 -14.45
CA VAL A 256 -11.33 -9.00 -15.19
C VAL A 256 -10.13 -9.24 -14.27
N PHE A 257 -9.77 -8.27 -13.41
CA PHE A 257 -8.65 -8.42 -12.49
C PHE A 257 -8.92 -9.49 -11.42
N PHE A 258 -10.10 -9.44 -10.81
CA PHE A 258 -10.48 -10.41 -9.79
C PHE A 258 -10.58 -11.84 -10.35
N SER A 259 -11.03 -11.98 -11.60
CA SER A 259 -11.04 -13.27 -12.30
C SER A 259 -9.62 -13.88 -12.41
N GLU A 260 -8.60 -13.06 -12.58
CA GLU A 260 -7.21 -13.52 -12.59
C GLU A 260 -6.68 -13.77 -11.18
N VAL A 261 -6.90 -12.84 -10.25
CA VAL A 261 -6.43 -12.93 -8.85
C VAL A 261 -6.92 -14.22 -8.18
N GLN A 262 -8.21 -14.58 -8.32
CA GLN A 262 -8.78 -15.75 -7.67
C GLN A 262 -8.19 -17.09 -8.14
N LYS A 263 -7.49 -17.13 -9.27
CA LYS A 263 -6.78 -18.34 -9.73
C LYS A 263 -5.63 -18.70 -8.79
N TYR A 264 -5.03 -17.71 -8.17
CA TYR A 264 -3.84 -17.85 -7.32
C TYR A 264 -4.09 -17.58 -5.83
N ASN A 265 -5.02 -16.67 -5.50
CA ASN A 265 -5.23 -16.27 -4.11
C ASN A 265 -6.71 -16.32 -3.72
N LYS A 266 -7.06 -17.30 -2.88
CA LYS A 266 -8.45 -17.55 -2.42
C LYS A 266 -8.85 -16.71 -1.19
N GLN A 267 -7.95 -15.94 -0.62
CA GLN A 267 -8.24 -15.01 0.47
C GLN A 267 -8.66 -13.62 -0.04
N SER A 268 -8.83 -13.49 -1.37
CA SER A 268 -9.24 -12.25 -2.01
C SER A 268 -10.75 -12.11 -2.08
N GLU A 269 -11.25 -10.87 -1.97
CA GLU A 269 -12.67 -10.54 -2.03
C GLU A 269 -12.94 -9.41 -3.03
N LEU A 270 -14.11 -9.47 -3.70
CA LEU A 270 -14.64 -8.40 -4.55
C LEU A 270 -16.05 -8.03 -4.10
N HIS A 271 -16.28 -6.77 -3.75
CA HIS A 271 -17.55 -6.20 -3.35
C HIS A 271 -18.07 -5.23 -4.41
N ILE A 272 -19.20 -5.54 -5.01
CA ILE A 272 -19.86 -4.70 -6.02
C ILE A 272 -21.11 -4.08 -5.39
N TYR A 273 -21.19 -2.74 -5.45
CA TYR A 273 -22.26 -1.97 -4.85
C TYR A 273 -23.17 -1.36 -5.92
N GLN A 274 -24.45 -1.24 -5.58
CA GLN A 274 -25.46 -0.58 -6.44
C GLN A 274 -25.26 0.95 -6.37
N THR A 275 -24.26 1.46 -7.10
CA THR A 275 -24.01 2.90 -7.23
C THR A 275 -23.38 3.21 -8.59
N GLY A 276 -23.60 4.44 -9.09
CA GLY A 276 -22.90 4.99 -10.26
C GLY A 276 -21.84 6.01 -9.90
N ILE A 277 -21.57 6.20 -8.59
CA ILE A 277 -20.64 7.23 -8.14
C ILE A 277 -19.21 6.69 -8.24
N HIS A 278 -18.35 7.44 -8.92
CA HIS A 278 -16.90 7.25 -8.92
C HIS A 278 -16.25 8.14 -7.85
N GLY A 279 -15.15 7.68 -7.24
CA GLY A 279 -14.43 8.50 -6.26
C GLY A 279 -15.10 8.55 -4.88
N VAL A 280 -15.68 7.45 -4.45
CA VAL A 280 -16.39 7.36 -3.17
C VAL A 280 -15.48 7.66 -1.97
N GLY A 281 -14.23 7.15 -1.96
CA GLY A 281 -13.32 7.30 -0.84
C GLY A 281 -14.00 6.98 0.50
N MET A 282 -13.89 7.88 1.48
CA MET A 282 -14.54 7.77 2.80
C MET A 282 -15.82 8.59 2.93
N ILE A 283 -16.41 9.04 1.79
CA ILE A 283 -17.61 9.87 1.79
C ILE A 283 -18.81 9.06 2.31
N GLN A 284 -19.52 9.61 3.31
CA GLN A 284 -20.71 9.00 3.89
C GLN A 284 -21.98 9.42 3.14
N GLY A 285 -23.07 8.66 3.34
CA GLY A 285 -24.39 9.00 2.77
C GLY A 285 -24.56 8.64 1.29
N GLN A 286 -23.69 7.81 0.72
CA GLN A 286 -23.75 7.36 -0.67
C GLN A 286 -24.45 5.99 -0.84
N GLY A 287 -25.41 5.69 0.05
CA GLY A 287 -26.11 4.39 0.05
C GLY A 287 -25.22 3.25 0.57
N SER A 288 -25.47 2.04 0.06
CA SER A 288 -24.80 0.82 0.54
C SER A 288 -23.27 0.86 0.37
N VAL A 289 -22.76 1.59 -0.62
CA VAL A 289 -21.32 1.70 -0.83
C VAL A 289 -20.61 2.38 0.33
N SER A 290 -21.27 3.24 1.10
CA SER A 290 -20.66 3.86 2.30
C SER A 290 -20.29 2.84 3.39
N ASN A 291 -20.76 1.61 3.27
CA ASN A 291 -20.47 0.51 4.20
C ASN A 291 -19.21 -0.30 3.80
N TRP A 292 -18.55 0.02 2.69
CA TRP A 292 -17.35 -0.72 2.28
C TRP A 292 -16.26 -0.80 3.36
N PRO A 293 -16.07 0.22 4.25
CA PRO A 293 -15.06 0.12 5.29
C PRO A 293 -15.38 -0.96 6.34
N LEU A 294 -16.64 -1.34 6.51
CA LEU A 294 -17.04 -2.44 7.41
C LEU A 294 -16.66 -3.80 6.80
N ALA A 295 -16.89 -3.98 5.49
CA ALA A 295 -16.46 -5.18 4.78
C ALA A 295 -14.92 -5.30 4.79
N LEU A 296 -14.21 -4.20 4.52
CA LEU A 296 -12.75 -4.16 4.61
C LEU A 296 -12.26 -4.52 6.00
N GLU A 297 -12.88 -3.99 7.06
CA GLU A 297 -12.50 -4.30 8.44
C GLU A 297 -12.64 -5.79 8.74
N ALA A 298 -13.73 -6.42 8.31
CA ALA A 298 -13.95 -7.85 8.47
C ALA A 298 -12.88 -8.67 7.74
N TRP A 299 -12.55 -8.31 6.50
CA TRP A 299 -11.52 -8.97 5.71
C TRP A 299 -10.12 -8.83 6.34
N LEU A 300 -9.75 -7.63 6.80
CA LEU A 300 -8.47 -7.39 7.48
C LEU A 300 -8.34 -8.17 8.80
N LYS A 301 -9.46 -8.37 9.54
CA LYS A 301 -9.49 -9.25 10.72
C LYS A 301 -9.27 -10.72 10.31
N GLY A 302 -9.89 -11.16 9.23
CA GLY A 302 -9.68 -12.51 8.67
C GLY A 302 -8.21 -12.78 8.31
N LEU A 303 -7.49 -11.77 7.84
CA LEU A 303 -6.05 -11.82 7.55
C LEU A 303 -5.15 -11.56 8.78
N GLN A 304 -5.71 -11.30 9.95
CA GLN A 304 -4.97 -10.96 11.18
C GLN A 304 -4.09 -9.68 11.04
N ILE A 305 -4.50 -8.76 10.17
CA ILE A 305 -3.85 -7.45 9.99
C ILE A 305 -4.34 -6.48 11.08
N ILE A 306 -5.60 -6.56 11.46
CA ILE A 306 -6.19 -5.82 12.59
C ILE A 306 -6.87 -6.79 13.56
N LYS A 307 -7.17 -6.30 14.79
CA LYS A 307 -7.84 -7.08 15.85
C LYS A 307 -9.35 -6.97 15.76
#